data_675a2d4ccd2d5180ab1069e8eb2b0df5
#
_entry.id   675a2d4ccd2d5180ab1069e8eb2b0df5
#
_cell.length_a   1.000
_cell.length_b   1.000
_cell.length_c   1.000
_cell.angle_alpha   90.00
_cell.angle_beta   90.00
_cell.angle_gamma   90.00
#
_symmetry.space_group_name_H-M   'P 1'
#
loop_
_entity.id
_entity.type
_entity.pdbx_description
1 polymer ?
#
loop_
_entity_poly.entity_id
_entity_poly.type
_entity_poly.pdbx_seq_one_letter_code
_entity_poly.pdbx_strand_id
1 'polypeptide(L)'
;MKALSKAEIDEFRAHFQGKILFPEDDDYHEVRQIWNAMIDRKPALIVRCTSTEDVVQAIQFGREQHLLISIRGGGHNIAGNAVCDDGLMIDLSLMKRVEVDLNTRRATVEPGCTLGDFDAAAQAHGLATPLGINSTTGVAGLTLGGGFGWLSRKYGMTIDNLLSAEVVTADGRLLHASGSENADLFWGLRGGGGNFGVVTRFEFQLHPVGPDVLSGLIVFRSIRPGP
;
A
#
# COMPACT_ATOMS: atom_id res chain seq x y z
N MET A 1 -7.09 0.10 27.83
CA MET A 1 -6.88 -1.11 27.00
C MET A 1 -6.39 -2.26 27.86
N LYS A 2 -6.78 -3.51 27.54
CA LYS A 2 -6.21 -4.71 28.17
C LYS A 2 -4.74 -4.78 27.76
N ALA A 3 -3.81 -4.87 28.72
CA ALA A 3 -2.41 -5.13 28.37
C ALA A 3 -2.30 -6.54 27.76
N LEU A 4 -1.59 -6.65 26.64
CA LEU A 4 -1.30 -7.94 26.01
C LEU A 4 -0.46 -8.78 26.97
N SER A 5 -0.87 -10.01 27.22
CA SER A 5 -0.12 -10.93 28.04
C SER A 5 1.08 -11.49 27.26
N LYS A 6 2.12 -11.87 28.01
CA LYS A 6 3.29 -12.53 27.39
C LYS A 6 2.90 -13.80 26.64
N ALA A 7 1.94 -14.58 27.14
CA ALA A 7 1.49 -15.82 26.50
C ALA A 7 0.84 -15.57 25.13
N GLU A 8 -0.03 -14.54 25.04
CA GLU A 8 -0.68 -14.13 23.77
C GLU A 8 0.35 -13.68 22.73
N ILE A 9 1.39 -12.95 23.18
CA ILE A 9 2.48 -12.51 22.28
C ILE A 9 3.36 -13.67 21.84
N ASP A 10 3.70 -14.60 22.73
CA ASP A 10 4.53 -15.77 22.42
C ASP A 10 3.81 -16.73 21.46
N GLU A 11 2.51 -16.92 21.61
CA GLU A 11 1.66 -17.69 20.69
C GLU A 11 1.63 -17.04 19.31
N PHE A 12 1.35 -15.74 19.22
CA PHE A 12 1.38 -15.00 17.96
C PHE A 12 2.76 -15.11 17.28
N ARG A 13 3.84 -14.93 18.03
CA ARG A 13 5.23 -15.01 17.54
C ARG A 13 5.57 -16.40 16.97
N ALA A 14 4.98 -17.46 17.49
CA ALA A 14 5.25 -18.83 17.02
C ALA A 14 4.77 -19.07 15.57
N HIS A 15 3.79 -18.28 15.10
CA HIS A 15 3.17 -18.40 13.78
C HIS A 15 3.50 -17.25 12.83
N PHE A 16 4.12 -16.19 13.32
CA PHE A 16 4.47 -15.00 12.55
C PHE A 16 5.94 -15.04 12.12
N GLN A 17 6.20 -14.87 10.81
CA GLN A 17 7.55 -14.95 10.26
C GLN A 17 8.25 -13.59 10.17
N GLY A 18 7.49 -12.52 10.16
CA GLY A 18 8.01 -11.16 10.10
C GLY A 18 8.63 -10.68 11.42
N LYS A 19 8.88 -9.38 11.53
CA LYS A 19 9.44 -8.76 12.73
C LYS A 19 8.33 -8.12 13.58
N ILE A 20 8.32 -8.39 14.88
CA ILE A 20 7.45 -7.73 15.86
C ILE A 20 8.29 -6.71 16.61
N LEU A 21 7.80 -5.47 16.69
CA LEU A 21 8.46 -4.38 17.41
C LEU A 21 7.55 -3.85 18.50
N PHE A 22 8.14 -3.64 19.68
CA PHE A 22 7.53 -2.99 20.83
C PHE A 22 8.14 -1.60 21.06
N PRO A 23 7.52 -0.72 21.86
CA PRO A 23 8.02 0.63 22.11
C PRO A 23 9.46 0.72 22.65
N GLU A 24 9.94 -0.33 23.31
CA GLU A 24 11.31 -0.46 23.85
C GLU A 24 12.35 -0.92 22.84
N ASP A 25 11.94 -1.36 21.63
CA ASP A 25 12.88 -1.82 20.60
C ASP A 25 13.53 -0.65 19.87
N ASP A 26 14.81 -0.76 19.54
CA ASP A 26 15.64 0.30 18.93
C ASP A 26 15.03 0.83 17.62
N ASP A 27 14.51 -0.05 16.77
CA ASP A 27 13.95 0.32 15.46
C ASP A 27 12.51 0.89 15.56
N TYR A 28 11.84 0.79 16.71
CA TYR A 28 10.44 1.16 16.85
C TYR A 28 10.15 2.60 16.44
N HIS A 29 10.99 3.53 16.92
CA HIS A 29 10.79 4.96 16.66
C HIS A 29 10.98 5.33 15.20
N GLU A 30 11.86 4.66 14.49
CA GLU A 30 12.03 4.84 13.04
C GLU A 30 10.85 4.24 12.27
N VAL A 31 10.48 2.99 12.58
CA VAL A 31 9.46 2.25 11.83
C VAL A 31 8.07 2.85 12.00
N ARG A 32 7.71 3.42 13.16
CA ARG A 32 6.38 4.06 13.34
C ARG A 32 6.22 5.39 12.60
N GLN A 33 7.31 6.00 12.10
CA GLN A 33 7.22 7.28 11.40
C GLN A 33 6.51 7.14 10.07
N ILE A 34 5.68 8.14 9.74
CA ILE A 34 5.02 8.28 8.46
C ILE A 34 5.45 9.59 7.78
N TRP A 35 5.14 9.74 6.49
CA TRP A 35 5.56 10.90 5.71
C TRP A 35 5.11 12.24 6.31
N ASN A 36 3.90 12.31 6.86
CA ASN A 36 3.43 13.50 7.55
C ASN A 36 4.00 13.56 8.98
N ALA A 37 5.14 14.22 9.15
CA ALA A 37 5.83 14.33 10.42
C ALA A 37 5.06 15.11 11.53
N MET A 38 3.91 15.73 11.20
CA MET A 38 3.00 16.31 12.20
C MET A 38 2.21 15.23 12.97
N ILE A 39 2.19 14.01 12.47
CA ILE A 39 1.50 12.86 13.08
C ILE A 39 2.53 12.07 13.90
N ASP A 40 2.40 12.11 15.22
CA ASP A 40 3.28 11.41 16.17
C ASP A 40 2.46 10.43 17.03
N ARG A 41 1.98 9.34 16.41
CA ARG A 41 1.22 8.27 17.07
C ARG A 41 2.13 7.12 17.49
N LYS A 42 1.73 6.42 18.56
CA LYS A 42 2.52 5.36 19.19
C LYS A 42 1.73 4.06 19.28
N PRO A 43 1.86 3.15 18.29
CA PRO A 43 1.26 1.83 18.35
C PRO A 43 1.72 1.05 19.60
N ALA A 44 0.85 0.21 20.16
CA ALA A 44 1.26 -0.71 21.24
C ALA A 44 2.25 -1.76 20.71
N LEU A 45 2.10 -2.16 19.44
CA LEU A 45 3.07 -2.98 18.74
C LEU A 45 3.01 -2.73 17.23
N ILE A 46 4.12 -3.00 16.55
CA ILE A 46 4.25 -2.97 15.10
C ILE A 46 4.60 -4.37 14.62
N VAL A 47 3.89 -4.86 13.62
CA VAL A 47 4.21 -6.12 12.96
C VAL A 47 4.62 -5.85 11.51
N ARG A 48 5.86 -6.20 11.18
CA ARG A 48 6.43 -6.00 9.85
C ARG A 48 6.27 -7.29 9.06
N CYS A 49 5.25 -7.32 8.22
CA CYS A 49 4.91 -8.51 7.42
C CYS A 49 5.88 -8.72 6.26
N THR A 50 6.17 -9.99 5.96
CA THR A 50 7.00 -10.44 4.85
C THR A 50 6.22 -11.30 3.85
N SER A 51 5.01 -11.71 4.21
CA SER A 51 4.14 -12.56 3.38
C SER A 51 2.65 -12.26 3.59
N THR A 52 1.81 -12.80 2.72
CA THR A 52 0.34 -12.76 2.88
C THR A 52 -0.11 -13.49 4.15
N GLU A 53 0.55 -14.58 4.50
CA GLU A 53 0.30 -15.36 5.71
C GLU A 53 0.55 -14.54 6.96
N ASP A 54 1.62 -13.74 6.99
CA ASP A 54 1.89 -12.80 8.09
C ASP A 54 0.75 -11.78 8.25
N VAL A 55 0.21 -11.28 7.13
CA VAL A 55 -0.93 -10.34 7.16
C VAL A 55 -2.18 -11.00 7.73
N VAL A 56 -2.46 -12.25 7.33
CA VAL A 56 -3.59 -13.03 7.88
C VAL A 56 -3.45 -13.19 9.39
N GLN A 57 -2.27 -13.61 9.86
CA GLN A 57 -1.98 -13.79 11.29
C GLN A 57 -2.11 -12.47 12.07
N ALA A 58 -1.61 -11.37 11.50
CA ALA A 58 -1.69 -10.04 12.13
C ALA A 58 -3.14 -9.55 12.25
N ILE A 59 -3.97 -9.75 11.23
CA ILE A 59 -5.40 -9.39 11.26
C ILE A 59 -6.14 -10.24 12.30
N GLN A 60 -5.91 -11.55 12.32
CA GLN A 60 -6.53 -12.45 13.30
C GLN A 60 -6.16 -12.07 14.72
N PHE A 61 -4.87 -11.89 14.99
CA PHE A 61 -4.37 -11.44 16.29
C PHE A 61 -4.99 -10.10 16.73
N GLY A 62 -4.97 -9.09 15.85
CA GLY A 62 -5.56 -7.78 16.15
C GLY A 62 -7.04 -7.85 16.46
N ARG A 63 -7.80 -8.70 15.74
CA ARG A 63 -9.22 -8.94 15.98
C ARG A 63 -9.48 -9.66 17.31
N GLU A 64 -8.74 -10.72 17.62
CA GLU A 64 -8.88 -11.51 18.86
C GLU A 64 -8.54 -10.68 20.08
N GLN A 65 -7.53 -9.83 19.98
CA GLN A 65 -7.13 -8.94 21.05
C GLN A 65 -7.91 -7.62 21.09
N HIS A 66 -8.89 -7.42 20.19
CA HIS A 66 -9.71 -6.20 20.07
C HIS A 66 -8.85 -4.93 19.91
N LEU A 67 -7.76 -5.01 19.18
CA LEU A 67 -6.86 -3.88 18.92
C LEU A 67 -7.38 -3.00 17.80
N LEU A 68 -7.14 -1.69 17.92
CA LEU A 68 -7.24 -0.79 16.77
C LEU A 68 -6.13 -1.14 15.79
N ILE A 69 -6.49 -1.38 14.52
CA ILE A 69 -5.53 -1.76 13.49
C ILE A 69 -5.29 -0.57 12.55
N SER A 70 -4.04 -0.27 12.28
CA SER A 70 -3.61 0.62 11.19
C SER A 70 -2.76 -0.15 10.20
N ILE A 71 -2.88 0.19 8.90
CA ILE A 71 -2.15 -0.47 7.82
C ILE A 71 -1.21 0.54 7.16
N ARG A 72 0.07 0.20 7.09
CA ARG A 72 1.09 0.99 6.43
C ARG A 72 1.63 0.29 5.19
N GLY A 73 1.42 0.88 3.99
CA GLY A 73 2.23 0.61 2.80
C GLY A 73 3.40 1.60 2.74
N GLY A 74 3.34 2.62 1.87
CA GLY A 74 4.35 3.67 1.81
C GLY A 74 4.25 4.79 2.86
N GLY A 75 3.23 4.78 3.73
CA GLY A 75 3.10 5.74 4.82
C GLY A 75 2.73 7.18 4.42
N HIS A 76 2.24 7.43 3.21
CA HIS A 76 1.93 8.77 2.68
C HIS A 76 0.52 9.31 2.99
N ASN A 77 -0.27 8.61 3.80
CA ASN A 77 -1.61 9.08 4.16
C ASN A 77 -1.53 10.38 4.98
N ILE A 78 -2.03 11.47 4.42
CA ILE A 78 -1.97 12.82 5.02
C ILE A 78 -2.71 12.89 6.36
N ALA A 79 -3.85 12.19 6.50
CA ALA A 79 -4.63 12.15 7.74
C ALA A 79 -4.00 11.27 8.84
N GLY A 80 -2.89 10.56 8.53
CA GLY A 80 -2.16 9.75 9.50
C GLY A 80 -2.80 8.39 9.81
N ASN A 81 -3.69 7.88 8.94
CA ASN A 81 -4.35 6.59 9.17
C ASN A 81 -3.43 5.38 8.99
N ALA A 82 -2.20 5.61 8.51
CA ALA A 82 -1.19 4.56 8.38
C ALA A 82 -0.51 4.18 9.72
N VAL A 83 -0.82 4.90 10.80
CA VAL A 83 -0.33 4.64 12.16
C VAL A 83 -1.44 4.95 13.16
N CYS A 84 -1.52 4.20 14.25
CA CYS A 84 -2.50 4.40 15.32
C CYS A 84 -1.82 4.58 16.68
N ASP A 85 -2.56 5.10 17.66
CA ASP A 85 -2.14 5.08 19.06
C ASP A 85 -2.63 3.81 19.72
N ASP A 86 -1.79 3.23 20.58
CA ASP A 86 -2.12 2.11 21.48
C ASP A 86 -2.71 0.85 20.80
N GLY A 87 -2.58 0.74 19.49
CA GLY A 87 -3.11 -0.36 18.67
C GLY A 87 -2.03 -1.19 18.01
N LEU A 88 -2.42 -1.93 16.99
CA LEU A 88 -1.57 -2.74 16.12
C LEU A 88 -1.30 -2.00 14.80
N MET A 89 -0.04 -1.70 14.51
CA MET A 89 0.35 -1.23 13.19
C MET A 89 0.86 -2.41 12.36
N ILE A 90 0.16 -2.74 11.28
CA ILE A 90 0.60 -3.72 10.28
C ILE A 90 1.43 -2.99 9.23
N ASP A 91 2.74 -3.21 9.25
CA ASP A 91 3.68 -2.60 8.32
C ASP A 91 4.02 -3.56 7.19
N LEU A 92 3.64 -3.19 5.96
CA LEU A 92 3.83 -3.96 4.75
C LEU A 92 5.12 -3.56 4.01
N SER A 93 5.93 -2.65 4.55
CA SER A 93 7.10 -2.07 3.86
C SER A 93 8.19 -3.08 3.49
N LEU A 94 8.14 -4.30 4.03
CA LEU A 94 9.06 -5.39 3.65
C LEU A 94 8.54 -6.24 2.48
N MET A 95 7.26 -6.12 2.10
CA MET A 95 6.66 -6.79 0.95
C MET A 95 6.89 -5.94 -0.31
N LYS A 96 8.04 -6.10 -0.96
CA LYS A 96 8.52 -5.21 -2.04
C LYS A 96 8.79 -5.90 -3.38
N ARG A 97 8.20 -7.04 -3.61
CA ARG A 97 8.40 -7.77 -4.86
C ARG A 97 7.62 -7.13 -6.01
N VAL A 98 8.28 -6.97 -7.14
CA VAL A 98 7.69 -6.61 -8.44
C VAL A 98 8.09 -7.65 -9.46
N GLU A 99 7.13 -8.24 -10.14
CA GLU A 99 7.33 -9.20 -11.22
C GLU A 99 6.68 -8.68 -12.50
N VAL A 100 7.46 -8.61 -13.58
CA VAL A 100 6.99 -8.13 -14.89
C VAL A 100 6.91 -9.32 -15.87
N ASP A 101 5.72 -9.58 -16.39
CA ASP A 101 5.49 -10.50 -17.51
C ASP A 101 5.48 -9.72 -18.82
N LEU A 102 6.51 -9.91 -19.63
CA LEU A 102 6.68 -9.25 -20.92
C LEU A 102 5.70 -9.75 -21.98
N ASN A 103 5.25 -11.01 -21.90
CA ASN A 103 4.34 -11.59 -22.88
C ASN A 103 2.95 -10.98 -22.77
N THR A 104 2.46 -10.79 -21.56
CA THR A 104 1.15 -10.20 -21.29
C THR A 104 1.22 -8.70 -21.03
N ARG A 105 2.42 -8.15 -20.82
CA ARG A 105 2.67 -6.78 -20.37
C ARG A 105 1.89 -6.50 -19.08
N ARG A 106 2.04 -7.37 -18.10
CA ARG A 106 1.45 -7.21 -16.77
C ARG A 106 2.55 -7.16 -15.74
N ALA A 107 2.24 -6.52 -14.64
CA ALA A 107 3.09 -6.57 -13.46
C ALA A 107 2.30 -7.00 -12.24
N THR A 108 2.90 -7.88 -11.45
CA THR A 108 2.47 -8.19 -10.10
C THR A 108 3.30 -7.40 -9.12
N VAL A 109 2.65 -6.71 -8.18
CA VAL A 109 3.29 -5.75 -7.27
C VAL A 109 2.80 -5.99 -5.85
N GLU A 110 3.73 -6.10 -4.91
CA GLU A 110 3.43 -6.20 -3.49
C GLU A 110 3.16 -4.83 -2.84
N PRO A 111 2.39 -4.78 -1.73
CA PRO A 111 1.83 -3.54 -1.17
C PRO A 111 2.86 -2.60 -0.52
N GLY A 112 4.04 -3.10 -0.16
CA GLY A 112 5.12 -2.30 0.41
C GLY A 112 5.97 -1.57 -0.64
N CYS A 113 5.76 -1.84 -1.93
CA CYS A 113 6.45 -1.13 -3.01
C CYS A 113 6.12 0.35 -2.99
N THR A 114 7.13 1.17 -3.22
CA THR A 114 6.97 2.57 -3.61
C THR A 114 6.75 2.68 -5.12
N LEU A 115 6.32 3.86 -5.59
CA LEU A 115 6.19 4.12 -7.03
C LEU A 115 7.54 3.99 -7.72
N GLY A 116 8.63 4.41 -7.06
CA GLY A 116 9.99 4.27 -7.58
C GLY A 116 10.42 2.82 -7.74
N ASP A 117 10.06 1.93 -6.81
CA ASP A 117 10.34 0.49 -6.90
C ASP A 117 9.65 -0.10 -8.14
N PHE A 118 8.37 0.25 -8.35
CA PHE A 118 7.58 -0.25 -9.47
C PHE A 118 8.05 0.34 -10.80
N ASP A 119 8.28 1.66 -10.87
CA ASP A 119 8.79 2.32 -12.07
C ASP A 119 10.13 1.74 -12.51
N ALA A 120 11.06 1.53 -11.58
CA ALA A 120 12.37 0.95 -11.88
C ALA A 120 12.24 -0.45 -12.49
N ALA A 121 11.39 -1.31 -11.95
CA ALA A 121 11.16 -2.65 -12.46
C ALA A 121 10.50 -2.65 -13.85
N ALA A 122 9.49 -1.81 -14.07
CA ALA A 122 8.79 -1.72 -15.36
C ALA A 122 9.67 -1.08 -16.46
N GLN A 123 10.39 0.01 -16.12
CA GLN A 123 11.23 0.74 -17.05
C GLN A 123 12.46 -0.05 -17.52
N ALA A 124 12.94 -1.02 -16.75
CA ALA A 124 13.95 -1.97 -17.21
C ALA A 124 13.54 -2.68 -18.52
N HIS A 125 12.25 -2.66 -18.83
CA HIS A 125 11.65 -3.28 -20.02
C HIS A 125 10.98 -2.26 -20.97
N GLY A 126 11.16 -0.96 -20.75
CA GLY A 126 10.50 0.07 -21.56
C GLY A 126 8.98 0.12 -21.36
N LEU A 127 8.50 -0.32 -20.20
CA LEU A 127 7.09 -0.39 -19.84
C LEU A 127 6.80 0.55 -18.66
N ALA A 128 5.53 1.02 -18.57
CA ALA A 128 5.03 1.78 -17.46
C ALA A 128 3.52 1.58 -17.28
N THR A 129 2.99 1.93 -16.11
CA THR A 129 1.56 2.13 -15.86
C THR A 129 1.34 3.53 -15.27
N PRO A 130 0.13 4.13 -15.37
CA PRO A 130 -0.13 5.38 -14.69
C PRO A 130 0.06 5.25 -13.17
N LEU A 131 1.01 6.02 -12.63
CA LEU A 131 1.30 6.13 -11.20
C LEU A 131 1.32 7.61 -10.80
N GLY A 132 1.51 7.90 -9.51
CA GLY A 132 1.66 9.25 -9.00
C GLY A 132 2.99 9.90 -9.38
N ILE A 133 3.17 11.15 -8.96
CA ILE A 133 4.30 12.00 -9.34
C ILE A 133 5.49 11.95 -8.37
N ASN A 134 5.33 11.34 -7.21
CA ASN A 134 6.38 11.26 -6.19
C ASN A 134 6.80 9.80 -5.98
N SER A 135 8.06 9.49 -6.28
CA SER A 135 8.62 8.14 -6.24
C SER A 135 8.60 7.48 -4.86
N THR A 136 8.54 8.24 -3.76
CA THR A 136 8.46 7.70 -2.40
C THR A 136 7.04 7.31 -1.96
N THR A 137 6.01 7.69 -2.73
CA THR A 137 4.62 7.32 -2.43
C THR A 137 4.46 5.80 -2.56
N GLY A 138 3.67 5.19 -1.67
CA GLY A 138 3.36 3.76 -1.74
C GLY A 138 2.35 3.42 -2.83
N VAL A 139 2.61 2.35 -3.57
CA VAL A 139 1.73 1.84 -4.64
C VAL A 139 0.34 1.54 -4.09
N ALA A 140 0.24 0.85 -2.95
CA ALA A 140 -1.03 0.40 -2.38
C ALA A 140 -1.98 1.56 -2.07
N GLY A 141 -1.54 2.52 -1.25
CA GLY A 141 -2.39 3.64 -0.85
C GLY A 141 -2.79 4.53 -2.02
N LEU A 142 -1.88 4.76 -2.96
CA LEU A 142 -2.18 5.51 -4.18
C LEU A 142 -3.25 4.80 -5.01
N THR A 143 -3.06 3.53 -5.32
CA THR A 143 -3.98 2.73 -6.14
C THR A 143 -5.37 2.66 -5.53
N LEU A 144 -5.48 2.30 -4.23
CA LEU A 144 -6.76 2.19 -3.55
C LEU A 144 -7.52 3.52 -3.45
N GLY A 145 -6.83 4.65 -3.51
CA GLY A 145 -7.40 5.99 -3.60
C GLY A 145 -7.72 6.49 -5.02
N GLY A 146 -7.48 5.65 -6.03
CA GLY A 146 -7.68 5.99 -7.44
C GLY A 146 -6.37 6.17 -8.21
N GLY A 147 -5.49 7.03 -7.75
CA GLY A 147 -4.18 7.32 -8.31
C GLY A 147 -4.19 8.02 -9.66
N PHE A 148 -3.42 9.09 -9.78
CA PHE A 148 -3.20 9.80 -11.05
C PHE A 148 -1.80 10.35 -11.14
N GLY A 149 -1.32 10.59 -12.36
CA GLY A 149 -0.01 11.17 -12.62
C GLY A 149 0.19 11.53 -14.09
N TRP A 150 1.44 11.62 -14.52
CA TRP A 150 1.81 12.13 -15.85
C TRP A 150 1.22 11.33 -17.02
N LEU A 151 1.00 10.04 -16.84
CA LEU A 151 0.46 9.16 -17.88
C LEU A 151 -1.09 9.08 -17.90
N SER A 152 -1.78 9.67 -16.91
CA SER A 152 -3.22 9.50 -16.73
C SER A 152 -4.05 10.04 -17.90
N ARG A 153 -3.60 11.09 -18.58
CA ARG A 153 -4.31 11.61 -19.73
C ARG A 153 -4.36 10.62 -20.90
N LYS A 154 -3.35 9.74 -21.01
CA LYS A 154 -3.26 8.77 -22.10
C LYS A 154 -3.86 7.42 -21.73
N TYR A 155 -3.68 6.99 -20.49
CA TYR A 155 -3.97 5.61 -20.08
C TYR A 155 -4.96 5.52 -18.89
N GLY A 156 -5.61 6.62 -18.51
CA GLY A 156 -6.53 6.64 -17.37
C GLY A 156 -5.82 6.77 -16.02
N MET A 157 -6.56 6.55 -14.96
CA MET A 157 -6.06 6.55 -13.59
C MET A 157 -5.29 5.24 -13.29
N THR A 158 -4.60 5.19 -12.16
CA THR A 158 -3.92 3.95 -11.73
C THR A 158 -4.89 2.78 -11.61
N ILE A 159 -6.07 3.02 -11.04
CA ILE A 159 -7.14 1.99 -10.92
C ILE A 159 -7.72 1.52 -12.24
N ASP A 160 -7.63 2.30 -13.31
CA ASP A 160 -8.11 1.87 -14.64
C ASP A 160 -7.17 0.83 -15.25
N ASN A 161 -5.96 0.74 -14.74
CA ASN A 161 -4.94 -0.22 -15.12
C ASN A 161 -4.80 -1.38 -14.12
N LEU A 162 -5.54 -1.36 -13.01
CA LEU A 162 -5.61 -2.48 -12.07
C LEU A 162 -6.46 -3.59 -12.67
N LEU A 163 -5.91 -4.80 -12.78
CA LEU A 163 -6.56 -5.99 -13.34
C LEU A 163 -7.15 -6.89 -12.26
N SER A 164 -6.40 -7.09 -11.18
CA SER A 164 -6.82 -7.89 -10.02
C SER A 164 -6.08 -7.51 -8.75
N ALA A 165 -6.58 -7.96 -7.61
CA ALA A 165 -5.94 -7.82 -6.31
C ALA A 165 -6.20 -9.05 -5.43
N GLU A 166 -5.23 -9.40 -4.58
CA GLU A 166 -5.42 -10.33 -3.47
C GLU A 166 -5.66 -9.52 -2.19
N VAL A 167 -6.71 -9.84 -1.45
CA VAL A 167 -7.19 -9.06 -0.30
C VAL A 167 -7.39 -9.95 0.90
N VAL A 168 -6.76 -9.63 2.02
CA VAL A 168 -7.08 -10.21 3.33
C VAL A 168 -8.18 -9.37 3.98
N THR A 169 -9.35 -9.96 4.14
CA THR A 169 -10.52 -9.32 4.75
C THR A 169 -10.40 -9.26 6.28
N ALA A 170 -11.25 -8.45 6.93
CA ALA A 170 -11.23 -8.27 8.39
C ALA A 170 -11.49 -9.57 9.19
N ASP A 171 -12.08 -10.59 8.57
CA ASP A 171 -12.25 -11.94 9.15
C ASP A 171 -11.09 -12.88 8.85
N GLY A 172 -10.01 -12.39 8.23
CA GLY A 172 -8.78 -13.13 7.96
C GLY A 172 -8.84 -14.03 6.72
N ARG A 173 -9.88 -13.91 5.86
CA ARG A 173 -9.94 -14.67 4.61
C ARG A 173 -9.14 -13.97 3.51
N LEU A 174 -8.39 -14.75 2.75
CA LEU A 174 -7.76 -14.30 1.52
C LEU A 174 -8.76 -14.43 0.36
N LEU A 175 -9.04 -13.32 -0.33
CA LEU A 175 -9.91 -13.27 -1.50
C LEU A 175 -9.13 -12.74 -2.70
N HIS A 176 -9.38 -13.35 -3.87
CA HIS A 176 -9.00 -12.76 -5.15
C HIS A 176 -10.15 -11.88 -5.66
N ALA A 177 -9.85 -10.66 -6.07
CA ALA A 177 -10.80 -9.69 -6.57
C ALA A 177 -10.39 -9.22 -7.99
N SER A 178 -11.31 -9.35 -8.94
CA SER A 178 -11.10 -8.97 -10.35
C SER A 178 -12.43 -8.60 -11.00
N GLY A 179 -12.42 -8.23 -12.26
CA GLY A 179 -13.65 -7.97 -13.00
C GLY A 179 -14.60 -9.18 -13.16
N SER A 180 -14.09 -10.40 -12.93
CA SER A 180 -14.87 -11.64 -13.07
C SER A 180 -15.03 -12.43 -11.78
N GLU A 181 -14.29 -12.07 -10.72
CA GLU A 181 -14.32 -12.74 -9.42
C GLU A 181 -14.38 -11.71 -8.30
N ASN A 182 -15.34 -11.83 -7.36
CA ASN A 182 -15.60 -10.82 -6.33
C ASN A 182 -15.66 -9.41 -6.91
N ALA A 183 -16.42 -9.22 -7.98
CA ALA A 183 -16.41 -8.02 -8.81
C ALA A 183 -16.90 -6.76 -8.06
N ASP A 184 -17.78 -6.90 -7.10
CA ASP A 184 -18.24 -5.83 -6.19
C ASP A 184 -17.12 -5.38 -5.24
N LEU A 185 -16.34 -6.33 -4.68
CA LEU A 185 -15.14 -6.03 -3.91
C LEU A 185 -14.10 -5.31 -4.80
N PHE A 186 -13.87 -5.82 -6.02
CA PHE A 186 -12.95 -5.20 -6.96
C PHE A 186 -13.37 -3.77 -7.32
N TRP A 187 -14.66 -3.54 -7.52
CA TRP A 187 -15.19 -2.19 -7.73
C TRP A 187 -14.93 -1.28 -6.51
N GLY A 188 -15.15 -1.78 -5.29
CA GLY A 188 -14.90 -1.04 -4.05
C GLY A 188 -13.43 -0.67 -3.86
N LEU A 189 -12.50 -1.57 -4.18
CA LEU A 189 -11.05 -1.33 -4.10
C LEU A 189 -10.58 -0.22 -5.05
N ARG A 190 -11.29 0.02 -6.14
CA ARG A 190 -10.95 1.00 -7.17
C ARG A 190 -11.40 2.41 -6.81
N GLY A 191 -10.86 2.95 -5.71
CA GLY A 191 -11.09 4.32 -5.22
C GLY A 191 -11.71 4.40 -3.83
N GLY A 192 -12.23 3.29 -3.28
CA GLY A 192 -12.81 3.25 -1.94
C GLY A 192 -11.80 3.19 -0.79
N GLY A 193 -10.50 3.19 -1.11
CA GLY A 193 -9.43 3.16 -0.11
C GLY A 193 -9.30 1.82 0.62
N GLY A 194 -8.73 1.83 1.82
CA GLY A 194 -8.44 0.64 2.62
C GLY A 194 -9.62 0.08 3.43
N ASN A 195 -10.87 0.39 3.08
CA ASN A 195 -12.05 0.02 3.90
C ASN A 195 -12.47 -1.44 3.76
N PHE A 196 -11.93 -2.19 2.81
CA PHE A 196 -12.38 -3.54 2.44
C PHE A 196 -11.44 -4.65 2.92
N GLY A 197 -10.28 -4.31 3.44
CA GLY A 197 -9.25 -5.25 3.88
C GLY A 197 -7.85 -4.78 3.53
N VAL A 198 -6.88 -5.67 3.73
CA VAL A 198 -5.47 -5.43 3.40
C VAL A 198 -5.15 -6.07 2.07
N VAL A 199 -4.81 -5.27 1.06
CA VAL A 199 -4.35 -5.82 -0.22
C VAL A 199 -2.90 -6.27 -0.07
N THR A 200 -2.64 -7.53 -0.41
CA THR A 200 -1.31 -8.15 -0.34
C THR A 200 -0.65 -8.32 -1.69
N ARG A 201 -1.42 -8.16 -2.78
CA ARG A 201 -0.93 -8.28 -4.15
C ARG A 201 -1.81 -7.49 -5.11
N PHE A 202 -1.19 -6.77 -6.03
CA PHE A 202 -1.84 -6.06 -7.13
C PHE A 202 -1.36 -6.62 -8.46
N GLU A 203 -2.23 -6.73 -9.46
CA GLU A 203 -1.87 -7.00 -10.86
C GLU A 203 -2.25 -5.80 -11.72
N PHE A 204 -1.28 -5.26 -12.47
CA PHE A 204 -1.48 -4.09 -13.32
C PHE A 204 -1.24 -4.39 -14.78
N GLN A 205 -1.98 -3.71 -15.65
CA GLN A 205 -1.65 -3.58 -17.07
C GLN A 205 -0.51 -2.59 -17.25
N LEU A 206 0.49 -2.98 -18.05
CA LEU A 206 1.59 -2.11 -18.45
C LEU A 206 1.44 -1.67 -19.92
N HIS A 207 2.03 -0.51 -20.21
CA HIS A 207 2.02 0.10 -21.54
C HIS A 207 3.45 0.41 -21.99
N PRO A 208 3.77 0.31 -23.30
CA PRO A 208 5.04 0.77 -23.82
C PRO A 208 5.18 2.29 -23.64
N VAL A 209 6.15 2.68 -22.82
CA VAL A 209 6.53 4.07 -22.59
C VAL A 209 8.03 4.08 -22.48
N GLY A 210 8.70 4.80 -23.38
CA GLY A 210 10.16 4.92 -23.35
C GLY A 210 10.65 5.71 -22.15
N PRO A 211 11.93 5.58 -21.74
CA PRO A 211 12.44 6.34 -20.60
C PRO A 211 12.35 7.85 -20.85
N ASP A 212 12.54 8.28 -22.10
CA ASP A 212 12.46 9.69 -22.47
C ASP A 212 11.04 10.08 -22.88
N VAL A 213 10.50 11.09 -22.21
CA VAL A 213 9.22 11.71 -22.52
C VAL A 213 9.42 13.21 -22.76
N LEU A 214 8.74 13.75 -23.79
CA LEU A 214 8.72 15.18 -24.02
C LEU A 214 7.85 15.84 -22.93
N SER A 215 8.47 16.68 -22.12
CA SER A 215 7.76 17.47 -21.10
C SER A 215 8.18 18.92 -21.17
N GLY A 216 7.33 19.81 -20.66
CA GLY A 216 7.63 21.25 -20.65
C GLY A 216 6.67 22.01 -19.76
N LEU A 217 7.06 23.23 -19.40
CA LEU A 217 6.26 24.18 -18.64
C LEU A 217 5.79 25.29 -19.59
N ILE A 218 4.48 25.48 -19.66
CA ILE A 218 3.89 26.62 -20.36
C ILE A 218 3.37 27.61 -19.30
N VAL A 219 3.96 28.81 -19.30
CA VAL A 219 3.62 29.86 -18.33
C VAL A 219 2.82 30.95 -19.02
N PHE A 220 1.66 31.28 -18.48
CA PHE A 220 0.83 32.36 -18.91
C PHE A 220 0.85 33.48 -17.87
N ARG A 221 0.88 34.74 -18.32
CA ARG A 221 0.64 35.87 -17.41
C ARG A 221 -0.80 35.81 -16.90
N SER A 222 -0.99 35.79 -15.59
CA SER A 222 -2.32 35.88 -15.00
C SER A 222 -2.95 37.22 -15.38
N ILE A 223 -4.00 37.20 -16.17
CA ILE A 223 -4.86 38.38 -16.39
C ILE A 223 -5.82 38.39 -15.19
N ARG A 224 -5.50 39.19 -14.16
CA ARG A 224 -6.49 39.47 -13.12
C ARG A 224 -7.62 40.23 -13.81
N PRO A 225 -8.89 39.83 -13.70
CA PRO A 225 -9.98 40.75 -14.05
C PRO A 225 -9.80 41.99 -13.19
N GLY A 226 -9.82 43.14 -13.81
CA GLY A 226 -9.80 44.42 -13.09
C GLY A 226 -10.97 44.48 -12.10
N PRO A 227 -10.88 45.38 -11.09
CA PRO A 227 -11.94 45.58 -10.13
C PRO A 227 -13.26 45.98 -10.81
#